data_b4da817a4cd3eaeb22a042b7baa3301c
#
_entry.id   b4da817a4cd3eaeb22a042b7baa3301c
#
_cell.length_a   1.000
_cell.length_b   1.000
_cell.length_c   1.000
_cell.angle_alpha   90.00
_cell.angle_beta   90.00
_cell.angle_gamma   90.00
#
_symmetry.space_group_name_H-M   'P 1'
#
loop_
_entity.id
_entity.type
_entity.pdbx_description
1 polymer ?
#
loop_
_entity_poly.entity_id
_entity_poly.type
_entity_poly.pdbx_seq_one_letter_code
_entity_poly.pdbx_strand_id
1 'polypeptide(L)'
;MYNDLATGVAKGVIIFPSAHAGGFKFYEQAPYWKVIGFGAMAQTITTINMDTMKKLPPEIVKIIMEESVNYEKAAVKDGQQRYQKGLTDLVKLGKKKGINDAVTYLPVSEQKIWAETIKDWPNSRAKDITKDYGMDGAAIMNAYMDEMEKTGHKFPVRYKIGG
;
A
#
# COMPACT_ATOMS: atom_id res chain seq x y z
N MET A 1 11.60 -10.42 13.00
CA MET A 1 11.14 -8.99 13.11
C MET A 1 10.72 -8.63 14.55
N TYR A 2 9.77 -9.37 15.22
CA TYR A 2 9.40 -9.02 16.61
C TYR A 2 10.63 -9.06 17.55
N ASN A 3 11.39 -10.15 17.51
CA ASN A 3 12.61 -10.29 18.30
C ASN A 3 13.67 -9.25 17.94
N ASP A 4 13.78 -8.87 16.67
CA ASP A 4 14.75 -7.87 16.23
C ASP A 4 14.42 -6.48 16.79
N LEU A 5 13.12 -6.15 16.89
CA LEU A 5 12.65 -4.94 17.57
C LEU A 5 12.91 -5.02 19.08
N ALA A 6 12.62 -6.18 19.70
CA ALA A 6 12.78 -6.38 21.13
C ALA A 6 14.25 -6.29 21.57
N THR A 7 15.17 -6.80 20.76
CA THR A 7 16.63 -6.78 21.02
C THR A 7 17.33 -5.52 20.50
N GLY A 8 16.59 -4.64 19.81
CA GLY A 8 17.15 -3.40 19.26
C GLY A 8 18.01 -3.58 18.01
N VAL A 9 18.03 -4.76 17.41
CA VAL A 9 18.66 -5.01 16.09
C VAL A 9 17.99 -4.19 15.02
N ALA A 10 16.63 -4.16 15.00
CA ALA A 10 15.84 -3.24 14.20
C ALA A 10 15.32 -2.08 15.07
N LYS A 11 15.44 -0.85 14.59
CA LYS A 11 14.96 0.35 15.29
C LYS A 11 13.53 0.76 14.88
N GLY A 12 12.98 0.12 13.85
CA GLY A 12 11.64 0.38 13.34
C GLY A 12 11.25 -0.65 12.28
N VAL A 13 10.01 -0.58 11.85
CA VAL A 13 9.44 -1.46 10.83
C VAL A 13 8.43 -0.67 10.00
N ILE A 14 8.38 -0.95 8.70
CA ILE A 14 7.35 -0.45 7.81
C ILE A 14 6.35 -1.58 7.57
N ILE A 15 5.10 -1.35 7.98
CA ILE A 15 4.04 -2.36 7.92
C ILE A 15 2.66 -1.69 7.95
N PHE A 16 1.58 -2.45 7.78
CA PHE A 16 0.21 -1.93 7.91
C PHE A 16 -0.18 -1.75 9.38
N PRO A 17 -1.00 -0.75 9.71
CA PRO A 17 -1.40 -0.49 11.10
C PRO A 17 -2.14 -1.67 11.75
N SER A 18 -2.97 -2.38 10.99
CA SER A 18 -3.69 -3.57 11.48
C SER A 18 -2.76 -4.73 11.86
N ALA A 19 -1.70 -4.96 11.09
CA ALA A 19 -0.69 -5.97 11.40
C ALA A 19 0.17 -5.56 12.60
N HIS A 20 0.52 -4.27 12.70
CA HIS A 20 1.28 -3.71 13.82
C HIS A 20 0.52 -3.82 15.13
N ALA A 21 -0.78 -3.47 15.13
CA ALA A 21 -1.63 -3.49 16.32
C ALA A 21 -2.05 -4.91 16.74
N GLY A 22 -2.40 -5.76 15.79
CA GLY A 22 -3.04 -7.06 16.07
C GLY A 22 -2.24 -8.27 15.63
N GLY A 23 -1.94 -8.38 14.34
CA GLY A 23 -1.37 -9.59 13.75
C GLY A 23 -0.01 -9.97 14.33
N PHE A 24 0.94 -9.04 14.35
CA PHE A 24 2.30 -9.27 14.84
C PHE A 24 2.61 -8.63 16.18
N LYS A 25 1.70 -7.83 16.72
CA LYS A 25 1.82 -7.14 18.02
C LYS A 25 3.11 -6.31 18.17
N PHE A 26 3.64 -5.78 17.07
CA PHE A 26 4.90 -5.01 17.12
C PHE A 26 4.81 -3.76 17.98
N TYR A 27 3.58 -3.23 18.24
CA TYR A 27 3.33 -2.12 19.14
C TYR A 27 3.85 -2.35 20.57
N GLU A 28 4.06 -3.60 20.97
CA GLU A 28 4.61 -3.92 22.29
C GLU A 28 6.06 -3.45 22.42
N GLN A 29 6.83 -3.55 21.33
CA GLN A 29 8.24 -3.17 21.26
C GLN A 29 8.45 -1.78 20.62
N ALA A 30 7.59 -1.42 19.64
CA ALA A 30 7.65 -0.16 18.91
C ALA A 30 6.27 0.54 19.01
N PRO A 31 5.96 1.20 20.12
CA PRO A 31 4.60 1.72 20.39
C PRO A 31 4.24 2.99 19.58
N TYR A 32 5.21 3.62 18.93
CA TYR A 32 4.99 4.81 18.13
C TYR A 32 4.74 4.46 16.66
N TRP A 33 3.69 5.01 16.11
CA TRP A 33 3.31 4.85 14.71
C TRP A 33 3.36 6.19 13.97
N LYS A 34 4.12 6.25 12.88
CA LYS A 34 4.15 7.40 11.98
C LYS A 34 3.45 7.06 10.68
N VAL A 35 2.35 7.76 10.37
CA VAL A 35 1.73 7.68 9.04
C VAL A 35 2.55 8.52 8.08
N ILE A 36 3.28 7.88 7.19
CA ILE A 36 4.24 8.53 6.29
C ILE A 36 3.62 8.98 4.96
N GLY A 37 2.46 8.43 4.57
CA GLY A 37 1.74 8.87 3.38
C GLY A 37 2.28 8.34 2.05
N PHE A 38 3.09 7.27 2.07
CA PHE A 38 3.67 6.68 0.84
C PHE A 38 2.68 5.86 0.02
N GLY A 39 1.42 5.78 0.45
CA GLY A 39 0.40 4.98 -0.19
C GLY A 39 0.52 3.48 0.11
N ALA A 40 -0.06 2.65 -0.75
CA ALA A 40 0.03 1.20 -0.62
C ALA A 40 1.38 0.70 -1.11
N MET A 41 2.11 0.00 -0.24
CA MET A 41 3.43 -0.58 -0.55
C MET A 41 3.35 -2.01 -1.05
N ALA A 42 2.21 -2.67 -0.86
CA ALA A 42 1.95 -4.04 -1.30
C ALA A 42 0.53 -4.15 -1.83
N GLN A 43 0.38 -4.90 -2.91
CA GLN A 43 -0.91 -5.25 -3.48
C GLN A 43 -1.08 -6.77 -3.41
N THR A 44 -2.29 -7.22 -3.13
CA THR A 44 -2.63 -8.63 -3.22
C THR A 44 -3.13 -8.90 -4.64
N ILE A 45 -2.48 -9.84 -5.33
CA ILE A 45 -2.87 -10.29 -6.66
C ILE A 45 -3.22 -11.76 -6.54
N THR A 46 -4.41 -12.11 -7.01
CA THR A 46 -4.81 -13.51 -7.17
C THR A 46 -4.61 -13.92 -8.61
N THR A 47 -3.81 -14.95 -8.84
CA THR A 47 -3.54 -15.48 -10.17
C THR A 47 -3.96 -16.94 -10.26
N ILE A 48 -4.36 -17.35 -11.45
CA ILE A 48 -4.67 -18.75 -11.75
C ILE A 48 -3.91 -19.18 -13.02
N ASN A 49 -3.41 -20.40 -13.01
CA ASN A 49 -2.73 -20.96 -14.18
C ASN A 49 -3.73 -21.13 -15.34
N MET A 50 -3.38 -20.60 -16.52
CA MET A 50 -4.24 -20.64 -17.70
C MET A 50 -4.58 -22.06 -18.17
N ASP A 51 -3.67 -23.02 -18.02
CA ASP A 51 -3.95 -24.41 -18.40
C ASP A 51 -4.90 -25.08 -17.40
N THR A 52 -4.93 -24.61 -16.16
CA THR A 52 -5.97 -25.00 -15.20
C THR A 52 -7.32 -24.41 -15.61
N MET A 53 -7.35 -23.11 -15.97
CA MET A 53 -8.60 -22.46 -16.44
C MET A 53 -9.19 -23.15 -17.66
N LYS A 54 -8.36 -23.54 -18.63
CA LYS A 54 -8.81 -24.23 -19.87
C LYS A 54 -9.40 -25.61 -19.60
N LYS A 55 -9.09 -26.26 -18.48
CA LYS A 55 -9.60 -27.57 -18.10
C LYS A 55 -10.89 -27.52 -17.31
N LEU A 56 -11.29 -26.32 -16.86
CA LEU A 56 -12.53 -26.15 -16.08
C LEU A 56 -13.74 -26.06 -17.01
N PRO A 57 -14.90 -26.56 -16.57
CA PRO A 57 -16.17 -26.35 -17.27
C PRO A 57 -16.44 -24.85 -17.48
N PRO A 58 -17.02 -24.43 -18.62
CA PRO A 58 -17.26 -23.00 -18.90
C PRO A 58 -18.08 -22.29 -17.82
N GLU A 59 -19.05 -22.96 -17.22
CA GLU A 59 -19.87 -22.44 -16.13
C GLU A 59 -19.03 -22.13 -14.88
N ILE A 60 -18.02 -22.94 -14.57
CA ILE A 60 -17.10 -22.69 -13.44
C ILE A 60 -16.18 -21.52 -13.74
N VAL A 61 -15.65 -21.42 -14.98
CA VAL A 61 -14.85 -20.26 -15.40
C VAL A 61 -15.65 -18.97 -15.26
N LYS A 62 -16.92 -18.97 -15.68
CA LYS A 62 -17.83 -17.83 -15.54
C LYS A 62 -18.00 -17.43 -14.08
N ILE A 63 -18.27 -18.37 -13.19
CA ILE A 63 -18.41 -18.11 -11.73
C ILE A 63 -17.12 -17.51 -11.17
N ILE A 64 -15.95 -18.07 -11.50
CA ILE A 64 -14.66 -17.55 -11.03
C ILE A 64 -14.47 -16.08 -11.47
N MET A 65 -14.81 -15.75 -12.71
CA MET A 65 -14.66 -14.40 -13.24
C MET A 65 -15.64 -13.42 -12.58
N GLU A 66 -16.89 -13.82 -12.38
CA GLU A 66 -17.91 -13.00 -11.70
C GLU A 66 -17.53 -12.76 -10.23
N GLU A 67 -17.13 -13.81 -9.51
CA GLU A 67 -16.75 -13.70 -8.10
C GLU A 67 -15.42 -12.97 -7.91
N SER A 68 -14.51 -12.99 -8.89
CA SER A 68 -13.29 -12.18 -8.81
C SER A 68 -13.58 -10.67 -8.75
N VAL A 69 -14.56 -10.20 -9.51
CA VAL A 69 -15.01 -8.80 -9.48
C VAL A 69 -15.70 -8.45 -8.15
N ASN A 70 -16.52 -9.37 -7.62
CA ASN A 70 -17.17 -9.19 -6.32
C ASN A 70 -16.14 -9.16 -5.19
N TYR A 71 -15.14 -10.04 -5.26
CA TYR A 71 -14.04 -10.10 -4.31
C TYR A 71 -13.21 -8.82 -4.32
N GLU A 72 -12.87 -8.28 -5.49
CA GLU A 72 -12.11 -7.02 -5.61
C GLU A 72 -12.81 -5.89 -4.85
N LYS A 73 -14.11 -5.69 -5.08
CA LYS A 73 -14.90 -4.67 -4.36
C LYS A 73 -14.93 -4.87 -2.85
N ALA A 74 -15.11 -6.13 -2.43
CA ALA A 74 -15.12 -6.49 -1.01
C ALA A 74 -13.75 -6.30 -0.37
N ALA A 75 -12.67 -6.66 -1.05
CA ALA A 75 -11.29 -6.54 -0.56
C ALA A 75 -10.88 -5.08 -0.36
N VAL A 76 -11.26 -4.16 -1.28
CA VAL A 76 -11.01 -2.72 -1.12
C VAL A 76 -11.70 -2.19 0.14
N LYS A 77 -12.97 -2.52 0.35
CA LYS A 77 -13.72 -2.08 1.53
C LYS A 77 -13.11 -2.65 2.83
N ASP A 78 -12.79 -3.93 2.84
CA ASP A 78 -12.18 -4.59 3.99
C ASP A 78 -10.80 -3.99 4.30
N GLY A 79 -9.97 -3.75 3.28
CA GLY A 79 -8.66 -3.11 3.43
C GLY A 79 -8.75 -1.73 4.08
N GLN A 80 -9.69 -0.89 3.62
CA GLN A 80 -9.94 0.42 4.22
C GLN A 80 -10.40 0.32 5.68
N GLN A 81 -11.32 -0.59 5.98
CA GLN A 81 -11.80 -0.81 7.35
C GLN A 81 -10.69 -1.31 8.28
N ARG A 82 -9.87 -2.25 7.83
CA ARG A 82 -8.71 -2.75 8.60
C ARG A 82 -7.68 -1.67 8.85
N TYR A 83 -7.43 -0.80 7.87
CA TYR A 83 -6.52 0.32 8.04
C TYR A 83 -7.01 1.27 9.15
N GLN A 84 -8.25 1.72 9.06
CA GLN A 84 -8.84 2.64 10.05
C GLN A 84 -8.94 2.01 11.44
N LYS A 85 -9.36 0.75 11.51
CA LYS A 85 -9.40 0.00 12.77
C LYS A 85 -8.00 -0.13 13.37
N GLY A 86 -6.99 -0.42 12.56
CA GLY A 86 -5.61 -0.54 13.02
C GLY A 86 -5.09 0.75 13.65
N LEU A 87 -5.32 1.91 13.03
CA LEU A 87 -4.95 3.21 13.60
C LEU A 87 -5.69 3.47 14.92
N THR A 88 -6.99 3.19 14.97
CA THR A 88 -7.78 3.33 16.19
C THR A 88 -7.26 2.45 17.33
N ASP A 89 -6.93 1.21 17.02
CA ASP A 89 -6.39 0.26 17.99
C ASP A 89 -5.01 0.72 18.51
N LEU A 90 -4.14 1.25 17.65
CA LEU A 90 -2.83 1.79 18.03
C LEU A 90 -2.96 2.98 18.98
N VAL A 91 -3.90 3.88 18.75
CA VAL A 91 -4.18 4.99 19.68
C VAL A 91 -4.62 4.45 21.06
N LYS A 92 -5.53 3.46 21.08
CA LYS A 92 -5.99 2.83 22.34
C LYS A 92 -4.87 2.12 23.07
N LEU A 93 -4.03 1.38 22.34
CA LEU A 93 -2.89 0.64 22.90
C LEU A 93 -1.81 1.58 23.43
N GLY A 94 -1.55 2.68 22.73
CA GLY A 94 -0.66 3.74 23.19
C GLY A 94 -1.14 4.36 24.51
N LYS A 95 -2.42 4.72 24.59
CA LYS A 95 -3.01 5.28 25.83
C LYS A 95 -2.87 4.33 27.01
N LYS A 96 -3.03 3.02 26.82
CA LYS A 96 -2.80 2.02 27.88
C LYS A 96 -1.36 2.01 28.39
N LYS A 97 -0.41 2.45 27.58
CA LYS A 97 1.02 2.60 27.92
C LYS A 97 1.38 4.01 28.39
N GLY A 98 0.41 4.91 28.57
CA GLY A 98 0.66 6.30 28.91
C GLY A 98 1.17 7.18 27.77
N ILE A 99 1.05 6.71 26.51
CA ILE A 99 1.50 7.42 25.32
C ILE A 99 0.28 8.09 24.66
N ASN A 100 0.21 9.41 24.71
CA ASN A 100 -0.92 10.17 24.13
C ASN A 100 -0.80 10.28 22.60
N ASP A 101 0.42 10.43 22.09
CA ASP A 101 0.72 10.64 20.65
C ASP A 101 1.32 9.37 20.02
N ALA A 102 0.71 8.22 20.29
CA ALA A 102 1.16 6.95 19.75
C ALA A 102 1.02 6.89 18.21
N VAL A 103 0.08 7.62 17.64
CA VAL A 103 -0.11 7.76 16.18
C VAL A 103 0.10 9.21 15.78
N THR A 104 1.05 9.45 14.91
CA THR A 104 1.35 10.76 14.34
C THR A 104 1.42 10.71 12.83
N TYR A 105 1.30 11.86 12.18
CA TYR A 105 1.34 11.98 10.72
C TYR A 105 2.59 12.73 10.28
N LEU A 106 3.19 12.28 9.18
CA LEU A 106 4.29 13.02 8.57
C LEU A 106 3.73 14.28 7.89
N PRO A 107 4.25 15.48 8.20
CA PRO A 107 3.83 16.71 7.54
C PRO A 107 4.02 16.64 6.02
N VAL A 108 3.17 17.32 5.25
CA VAL A 108 3.26 17.33 3.77
C VAL A 108 4.62 17.90 3.31
N SER A 109 5.20 18.85 4.04
CA SER A 109 6.55 19.37 3.77
C SER A 109 7.62 18.27 3.79
N GLU A 110 7.55 17.39 4.78
CA GLU A 110 8.45 16.25 4.92
C GLU A 110 8.19 15.18 3.84
N GLN A 111 6.90 14.93 3.53
CA GLN A 111 6.54 14.02 2.44
C GLN A 111 7.09 14.49 1.08
N LYS A 112 7.14 15.81 0.84
CA LYS A 112 7.75 16.38 -0.36
C LYS A 112 9.25 16.10 -0.43
N ILE A 113 9.97 16.24 0.68
CA ILE A 113 11.42 15.92 0.74
C ILE A 113 11.65 14.46 0.36
N TRP A 114 10.83 13.54 0.90
CA TRP A 114 10.91 12.12 0.54
C TRP A 114 10.60 11.89 -0.94
N ALA A 115 9.55 12.50 -1.47
CA ALA A 115 9.19 12.38 -2.87
C ALA A 115 10.30 12.89 -3.82
N GLU A 116 11.00 13.96 -3.47
CA GLU A 116 12.12 14.47 -4.24
C GLU A 116 13.31 13.49 -4.35
N THR A 117 13.49 12.61 -3.37
CA THR A 117 14.56 11.59 -3.43
C THR A 117 14.38 10.58 -4.56
N ILE A 118 13.15 10.40 -5.04
CA ILE A 118 12.80 9.47 -6.12
C ILE A 118 12.27 10.17 -7.37
N LYS A 119 12.52 11.47 -7.53
CA LYS A 119 11.92 12.28 -8.62
C LYS A 119 12.20 11.75 -10.03
N ASP A 120 13.34 11.11 -10.24
CA ASP A 120 13.74 10.58 -11.54
C ASP A 120 13.19 9.17 -11.80
N TRP A 121 12.79 8.46 -10.74
CA TRP A 121 12.32 7.07 -10.83
C TRP A 121 11.07 6.90 -11.71
N PRO A 122 10.02 7.75 -11.63
CA PRO A 122 8.83 7.56 -12.47
C PRO A 122 9.13 7.66 -13.97
N ASN A 123 10.01 8.57 -14.39
CA ASN A 123 10.44 8.67 -15.78
C ASN A 123 11.31 7.50 -16.21
N SER A 124 12.23 7.05 -15.35
CA SER A 124 13.01 5.83 -15.62
C SER A 124 12.09 4.63 -15.81
N ARG A 125 11.12 4.45 -14.91
CA ARG A 125 10.17 3.33 -15.00
C ARG A 125 9.29 3.38 -16.23
N ALA A 126 8.85 4.57 -16.64
CA ALA A 126 8.11 4.75 -17.90
C ALA A 126 8.93 4.31 -19.11
N LYS A 127 10.23 4.64 -19.16
CA LYS A 127 11.14 4.20 -20.21
C LYS A 127 11.33 2.68 -20.22
N ASP A 128 11.47 2.06 -19.05
CA ASP A 128 11.58 0.61 -18.91
C ASP A 128 10.32 -0.09 -19.46
N ILE A 129 9.13 0.41 -19.12
CA ILE A 129 7.85 -0.13 -19.62
C ILE A 129 7.82 -0.04 -21.17
N THR A 130 8.22 1.09 -21.73
CA THR A 130 8.24 1.27 -23.19
C THR A 130 9.23 0.30 -23.84
N LYS A 131 10.42 0.18 -23.28
CA LYS A 131 11.49 -0.69 -23.81
C LYS A 131 11.13 -2.17 -23.72
N ASP A 132 10.64 -2.61 -22.54
CA ASP A 132 10.49 -4.04 -22.26
C ASP A 132 9.17 -4.63 -22.80
N TYR A 133 8.13 -3.78 -22.91
CA TYR A 133 6.79 -4.23 -23.30
C TYR A 133 6.25 -3.55 -24.57
N GLY A 134 6.94 -2.58 -25.16
CA GLY A 134 6.47 -1.86 -26.35
C GLY A 134 5.23 -0.98 -26.12
N MET A 135 4.89 -0.70 -24.88
CA MET A 135 3.73 0.14 -24.48
C MET A 135 4.16 1.58 -24.19
N ASP A 136 3.24 2.53 -24.33
CA ASP A 136 3.51 3.91 -23.91
C ASP A 136 3.58 4.01 -22.35
N GLY A 137 4.78 3.84 -21.82
CA GLY A 137 5.02 3.85 -20.39
C GLY A 137 4.68 5.20 -19.74
N ALA A 138 4.87 6.32 -20.46
CA ALA A 138 4.53 7.65 -19.95
C ALA A 138 3.00 7.81 -19.82
N ALA A 139 2.25 7.39 -20.83
CA ALA A 139 0.79 7.41 -20.79
C ALA A 139 0.25 6.52 -19.66
N ILE A 140 0.80 5.31 -19.47
CA ILE A 140 0.40 4.39 -18.39
C ILE A 140 0.65 5.02 -17.02
N MET A 141 1.83 5.57 -16.78
CA MET A 141 2.18 6.15 -15.49
C MET A 141 1.35 7.41 -15.18
N ASN A 142 1.10 8.26 -16.20
CA ASN A 142 0.24 9.43 -16.02
C ASN A 142 -1.21 9.01 -15.74
N ALA A 143 -1.77 8.06 -16.50
CA ALA A 143 -3.13 7.54 -16.28
C ALA A 143 -3.29 6.96 -14.86
N TYR A 144 -2.29 6.23 -14.36
CA TYR A 144 -2.31 5.74 -12.97
C TYR A 144 -2.43 6.89 -11.96
N MET A 145 -1.64 7.94 -12.11
CA MET A 145 -1.71 9.09 -11.20
C MET A 145 -3.04 9.83 -11.32
N ASP A 146 -3.56 10.00 -12.53
CA ASP A 146 -4.86 10.66 -12.77
C ASP A 146 -6.01 9.87 -12.12
N GLU A 147 -6.01 8.54 -12.23
CA GLU A 147 -7.00 7.69 -11.56
C GLU A 147 -6.89 7.75 -10.04
N MET A 148 -5.68 7.78 -9.48
CA MET A 148 -5.49 7.96 -8.04
C MET A 148 -6.05 9.30 -7.56
N GLU A 149 -5.85 10.40 -8.30
CA GLU A 149 -6.41 11.71 -7.97
C GLU A 149 -7.94 11.71 -8.00
N LYS A 150 -8.57 10.99 -8.94
CA LYS A 150 -10.03 10.81 -8.99
C LYS A 150 -10.58 10.09 -7.75
N THR A 151 -9.79 9.24 -7.11
CA THR A 151 -10.17 8.61 -5.82
C THR A 151 -10.01 9.54 -4.62
N GLY A 152 -9.55 10.78 -4.82
CA GLY A 152 -9.29 11.76 -3.77
C GLY A 152 -7.88 11.72 -3.20
N HIS A 153 -6.98 10.91 -3.77
CA HIS A 153 -5.58 10.89 -3.36
C HIS A 153 -4.89 12.20 -3.72
N LYS A 154 -4.12 12.76 -2.79
CA LYS A 154 -3.33 13.98 -2.99
C LYS A 154 -1.85 13.63 -2.94
N PHE A 155 -1.20 13.67 -4.08
CA PHE A 155 0.25 13.47 -4.14
C PHE A 155 0.99 14.65 -3.49
N PRO A 156 2.00 14.43 -2.64
CA PRO A 156 2.85 15.51 -2.15
C PRO A 156 3.64 16.18 -3.29
N VAL A 157 3.99 15.41 -4.33
CA VAL A 157 4.58 15.87 -5.58
C VAL A 157 3.92 15.14 -6.75
N ARG A 158 3.34 15.90 -7.68
CA ARG A 158 2.83 15.35 -8.96
C ARG A 158 3.97 15.35 -9.96
N TYR A 159 4.52 14.19 -10.26
CA TYR A 159 5.62 14.07 -11.21
C TYR A 159 5.14 14.35 -12.65
N LYS A 160 6.01 15.00 -13.45
CA LYS A 160 5.84 15.07 -14.91
C LYS A 160 6.53 13.86 -15.52
N ILE A 161 5.78 13.05 -16.28
CA ILE A 161 6.28 11.82 -16.91
C ILE A 161 6.16 11.98 -18.42
N GLY A 162 7.30 11.75 -19.12
CA GLY A 162 7.36 11.89 -20.58
C GLY A 162 7.59 13.32 -21.06
N GLY A 163 8.22 14.16 -20.23
CA GLY A 163 8.66 15.51 -20.59
C GLY A 163 10.14 15.54 -20.98
#